data_4f7fc400813fd662e6326ab33e1bd9a7
#
_entry.id   4f7fc400813fd662e6326ab33e1bd9a7
#
_cell.length_a   1.000
_cell.length_b   1.000
_cell.length_c   1.000
_cell.angle_alpha   90.00
_cell.angle_beta   90.00
_cell.angle_gamma   90.00
#
_symmetry.space_group_name_H-M   'P 1'
#
loop_
_entity.id
_entity.type
_entity.pdbx_description
1 polymer ?
#
loop_
_entity_poly.entity_id
_entity_poly.type
_entity_poly.pdbx_seq_one_letter_code
_entity_poly.pdbx_strand_id
1 'polypeptide(L)'
;MRIAILGTRGIPASYGGFETFAEHLSTRLVARGHDVTVYCRAHYVSPRQLESHGVRLKVLPTIRHKYLDTVVHAFLSALHAVPARFDAALICNAANAPFASILRGTGTPVAINVDGLEHKRKKWNWLGRKYYLLAERLSTILPNETVTDACVIQDYYAAKYNARSTMIAYGAEVERKPDRPVVRRWRVEPNRYVLYVSRLEPENNARMVIEAFKKVRTAYRLLVVGDAPYAHEYINDLKERARGDRRIIFTGFVFGQDYRALQQNAYCYVHATEVGGTHPALLEAMGFGNCVLTL
;
A
#
# COMPACT_ATOMS: atom_id res chain seq x y z
N MET A 1 -13.77 0.30 22.32
CA MET A 1 -13.46 -1.06 21.85
C MET A 1 -11.95 -1.23 21.75
N ARG A 2 -11.45 -2.44 21.99
CA ARG A 2 -10.06 -2.84 21.78
C ARG A 2 -9.94 -3.48 20.39
N ILE A 3 -9.20 -2.85 19.50
CA ILE A 3 -9.14 -3.23 18.07
C ILE A 3 -7.70 -3.61 17.71
N ALA A 4 -7.51 -4.76 17.03
CA ALA A 4 -6.24 -5.18 16.49
C ALA A 4 -6.18 -4.96 14.97
N ILE A 5 -5.06 -4.45 14.47
CA ILE A 5 -4.77 -4.38 13.03
C ILE A 5 -3.51 -5.19 12.75
N LEU A 6 -3.65 -6.22 11.89
CA LEU A 6 -2.60 -7.18 11.56
C LEU A 6 -2.35 -7.22 10.05
N GLY A 7 -1.21 -7.78 9.66
CA GLY A 7 -0.93 -8.08 8.25
C GLY A 7 -0.21 -6.98 7.48
N THR A 8 0.06 -5.83 8.10
CA THR A 8 0.89 -4.75 7.54
C THR A 8 2.37 -4.90 7.93
N ARG A 9 3.22 -4.00 7.44
CA ARG A 9 4.60 -3.88 7.93
C ARG A 9 4.71 -3.07 9.21
N GLY A 10 3.70 -2.26 9.50
CA GLY A 10 3.60 -1.41 10.68
C GLY A 10 3.45 0.07 10.35
N ILE A 11 3.32 0.88 11.40
CA ILE A 11 3.24 2.34 11.35
C ILE A 11 4.35 2.94 12.23
N PRO A 12 4.87 4.16 11.93
CA PRO A 12 4.50 5.06 10.82
C PRO A 12 4.73 4.46 9.44
N ALA A 13 3.91 4.89 8.46
CA ALA A 13 3.97 4.38 7.10
C ALA A 13 5.30 4.73 6.43
N SER A 14 6.03 3.70 6.00
CA SER A 14 7.36 3.85 5.39
C SER A 14 7.55 3.05 4.09
N TYR A 15 6.47 2.40 3.57
CA TYR A 15 6.62 1.50 2.45
C TYR A 15 5.49 1.55 1.41
N GLY A 16 4.23 1.40 1.78
CA GLY A 16 3.15 1.21 0.81
C GLY A 16 1.75 1.53 1.30
N GLY A 17 0.77 1.23 0.45
CA GLY A 17 -0.63 1.61 0.65
C GLY A 17 -1.25 1.05 1.94
N PHE A 18 -0.97 -0.21 2.29
CA PHE A 18 -1.51 -0.78 3.52
C PHE A 18 -0.96 -0.13 4.80
N GLU A 19 0.29 0.30 4.80
CA GLU A 19 0.88 1.00 5.93
C GLU A 19 0.22 2.37 6.08
N THR A 20 0.04 3.11 4.98
CA THR A 20 -0.68 4.40 4.96
C THR A 20 -2.13 4.22 5.41
N PHE A 21 -2.83 3.21 4.89
CA PHE A 21 -4.19 2.88 5.32
C PHE A 21 -4.26 2.57 6.81
N ALA A 22 -3.38 1.70 7.33
CA ALA A 22 -3.36 1.32 8.73
C ALA A 22 -3.08 2.50 9.66
N GLU A 23 -2.17 3.40 9.27
CA GLU A 23 -1.86 4.62 10.03
C GLU A 23 -3.09 5.54 10.08
N HIS A 24 -3.69 5.85 8.94
CA HIS A 24 -4.87 6.71 8.90
C HIS A 24 -6.09 6.10 9.61
N LEU A 25 -6.32 4.80 9.45
CA LEU A 25 -7.45 4.13 10.12
C LEU A 25 -7.24 4.10 11.63
N SER A 26 -6.06 3.65 12.08
CA SER A 26 -5.78 3.49 13.50
C SER A 26 -5.83 4.83 14.26
N THR A 27 -5.25 5.88 13.71
CA THR A 27 -5.29 7.22 14.33
C THR A 27 -6.71 7.78 14.41
N ARG A 28 -7.53 7.56 13.38
CA ARG A 28 -8.94 7.99 13.41
C ARG A 28 -9.79 7.18 14.38
N LEU A 29 -9.51 5.89 14.54
CA LEU A 29 -10.17 5.06 15.54
C LEU A 29 -9.80 5.49 16.95
N VAL A 30 -8.54 5.80 17.21
CA VAL A 30 -8.09 6.36 18.51
C VAL A 30 -8.79 7.69 18.79
N ALA A 31 -8.88 8.59 17.81
CA ALA A 31 -9.60 9.86 17.95
C ALA A 31 -11.10 9.68 18.25
N ARG A 32 -11.68 8.52 17.94
CA ARG A 32 -13.05 8.12 18.30
C ARG A 32 -13.17 7.37 19.64
N GLY A 33 -12.09 7.32 20.41
CA GLY A 33 -12.06 6.69 21.74
C GLY A 33 -11.89 5.17 21.74
N HIS A 34 -11.39 4.58 20.64
CA HIS A 34 -11.02 3.17 20.60
C HIS A 34 -9.58 2.95 21.04
N ASP A 35 -9.30 1.81 21.65
CA ASP A 35 -7.97 1.34 22.00
C ASP A 35 -7.43 0.47 20.85
N VAL A 36 -6.51 1.01 20.07
CA VAL A 36 -6.04 0.37 18.84
C VAL A 36 -4.61 -0.13 18.99
N THR A 37 -4.38 -1.38 18.62
CA THR A 37 -3.05 -1.98 18.54
C THR A 37 -2.73 -2.37 17.09
N VAL A 38 -1.61 -1.86 16.55
CA VAL A 38 -1.09 -2.23 15.23
C VAL A 38 0.12 -3.16 15.41
N TYR A 39 0.06 -4.32 14.72
CA TYR A 39 1.16 -5.28 14.70
C TYR A 39 2.19 -4.89 13.65
N CYS A 40 3.43 -4.70 14.09
CA CYS A 40 4.53 -4.16 13.29
C CYS A 40 5.67 -5.18 13.16
N ARG A 41 6.39 -5.16 12.02
CA ARG A 41 7.57 -6.03 11.80
C ARG A 41 8.83 -5.34 12.30
N ALA A 42 9.66 -6.07 13.06
CA ALA A 42 10.85 -5.54 13.74
C ALA A 42 11.93 -4.94 12.81
N HIS A 43 11.90 -5.23 11.51
CA HIS A 43 12.84 -4.65 10.55
C HIS A 43 12.32 -3.39 9.84
N TYR A 44 11.06 -3.00 10.09
CA TYR A 44 10.48 -1.74 9.62
C TYR A 44 10.23 -0.75 10.76
N VAL A 45 9.90 -1.26 11.96
CA VAL A 45 9.61 -0.45 13.14
C VAL A 45 10.50 -0.88 14.28
N SER A 46 11.09 0.07 14.99
CA SER A 46 11.96 -0.23 16.12
C SER A 46 11.19 -0.94 17.24
N PRO A 47 11.69 -2.03 17.81
CA PRO A 47 11.09 -2.68 18.98
C PRO A 47 10.94 -1.77 20.20
N ARG A 48 11.69 -0.67 20.26
CA ARG A 48 11.59 0.35 21.30
C ARG A 48 10.43 1.33 21.11
N GLN A 49 9.87 1.39 19.90
CA GLN A 49 8.72 2.24 19.60
C GLN A 49 7.43 1.52 20.00
N LEU A 50 6.85 1.90 21.12
CA LEU A 50 5.66 1.26 21.68
C LEU A 50 4.37 1.95 21.30
N GLU A 51 4.45 3.19 20.77
CA GLU A 51 3.29 4.02 20.43
C GLU A 51 3.59 4.94 19.24
N SER A 52 2.55 5.28 18.50
CA SER A 52 2.55 6.31 17.45
C SER A 52 1.18 6.96 17.37
N HIS A 53 1.09 8.29 17.62
CA HIS A 53 -0.17 9.07 17.56
C HIS A 53 -1.32 8.45 18.40
N GLY A 54 -1.03 7.97 19.61
CA GLY A 54 -2.00 7.30 20.47
C GLY A 54 -2.33 5.85 20.13
N VAL A 55 -1.73 5.32 19.05
CA VAL A 55 -1.89 3.93 18.64
C VAL A 55 -0.81 3.07 19.28
N ARG A 56 -1.18 1.99 19.95
CA ARG A 56 -0.21 1.04 20.50
C ARG A 56 0.46 0.23 19.38
N LEU A 57 1.78 0.07 19.46
CA LEU A 57 2.56 -0.71 18.52
C LEU A 57 3.03 -2.01 19.16
N LYS A 58 2.70 -3.13 18.52
CA LYS A 58 3.26 -4.42 18.90
C LYS A 58 4.25 -4.88 17.85
N VAL A 59 5.52 -4.71 18.13
CA VAL A 59 6.59 -5.09 17.21
C VAL A 59 6.96 -6.54 17.45
N LEU A 60 6.86 -7.36 16.40
CA LEU A 60 7.19 -8.79 16.43
C LEU A 60 8.28 -9.14 15.40
N PRO A 61 9.09 -10.18 15.67
CA PRO A 61 10.06 -10.67 14.71
C PRO A 61 9.38 -11.33 13.52
N THR A 62 10.13 -11.46 12.42
CA THR A 62 9.74 -12.25 11.25
C THR A 62 10.98 -12.74 10.51
N ILE A 63 10.80 -13.63 9.55
CA ILE A 63 11.87 -14.14 8.69
C ILE A 63 11.98 -13.22 7.47
N ARG A 64 13.12 -12.53 7.29
CA ARG A 64 13.39 -11.64 6.15
C ARG A 64 13.56 -12.45 4.85
N HIS A 65 12.47 -12.97 4.34
CA HIS A 65 12.46 -13.76 3.12
C HIS A 65 11.21 -13.42 2.28
N LYS A 66 11.36 -13.35 0.96
CA LYS A 66 10.30 -12.92 0.01
C LYS A 66 8.94 -13.59 0.23
N TYR A 67 8.91 -14.87 0.58
CA TYR A 67 7.70 -15.67 0.75
C TYR A 67 7.26 -15.82 2.21
N LEU A 68 8.19 -15.73 3.16
CA LEU A 68 7.94 -16.04 4.58
C LEU A 68 7.67 -14.80 5.42
N ASP A 69 8.17 -13.63 5.02
CA ASP A 69 8.08 -12.41 5.81
C ASP A 69 6.64 -12.08 6.22
N THR A 70 5.71 -12.11 5.27
CA THR A 70 4.30 -11.80 5.54
C THR A 70 3.61 -12.91 6.35
N VAL A 71 3.80 -14.16 5.95
CA VAL A 71 3.10 -15.32 6.54
C VAL A 71 3.53 -15.55 7.98
N VAL A 72 4.84 -15.55 8.24
CA VAL A 72 5.38 -15.77 9.61
C VAL A 72 4.97 -14.63 10.54
N HIS A 73 5.09 -13.37 10.08
CA HIS A 73 4.67 -12.25 10.92
C HIS A 73 3.18 -12.28 11.24
N ALA A 74 2.32 -12.56 10.27
CA ALA A 74 0.87 -12.62 10.49
C ALA A 74 0.48 -13.76 11.42
N PHE A 75 1.14 -14.93 11.30
CA PHE A 75 0.96 -16.05 12.23
C PHE A 75 1.32 -15.67 13.67
N LEU A 76 2.52 -15.11 13.87
CA LEU A 76 2.97 -14.67 15.20
C LEU A 76 2.08 -13.57 15.77
N SER A 77 1.60 -12.66 14.92
CA SER A 77 0.69 -11.60 15.32
C SER A 77 -0.66 -12.17 15.78
N ALA A 78 -1.21 -13.14 15.04
CA ALA A 78 -2.46 -13.80 15.42
C ALA A 78 -2.31 -14.55 16.76
N LEU A 79 -1.24 -15.32 16.95
CA LEU A 79 -0.98 -16.01 18.21
C LEU A 79 -0.82 -15.04 19.39
N HIS A 80 -0.07 -13.95 19.19
CA HIS A 80 0.10 -12.94 20.24
C HIS A 80 -1.21 -12.21 20.57
N ALA A 81 -2.11 -12.05 19.61
CA ALA A 81 -3.39 -11.38 19.81
C ALA A 81 -4.40 -12.22 20.63
N VAL A 82 -4.27 -13.55 20.66
CA VAL A 82 -5.17 -14.46 21.40
C VAL A 82 -5.35 -14.06 22.87
N PRO A 83 -4.30 -13.95 23.70
CA PRO A 83 -4.47 -13.62 25.11
C PRO A 83 -4.93 -12.18 25.34
N ALA A 84 -4.76 -11.31 24.36
CA ALA A 84 -5.13 -9.90 24.50
C ALA A 84 -6.64 -9.64 24.45
N ARG A 85 -7.44 -10.60 23.95
CA ARG A 85 -8.92 -10.54 23.89
C ARG A 85 -9.43 -9.23 23.28
N PHE A 86 -9.16 -9.02 22.00
CA PHE A 86 -9.65 -7.86 21.25
C PHE A 86 -11.16 -8.01 20.98
N ASP A 87 -11.87 -6.87 20.97
CA ASP A 87 -13.30 -6.82 20.60
C ASP A 87 -13.50 -6.99 19.10
N ALA A 88 -12.50 -6.64 18.28
CA ALA A 88 -12.46 -6.87 16.83
C ALA A 88 -11.02 -6.89 16.31
N ALA A 89 -10.80 -7.59 15.20
CA ALA A 89 -9.54 -7.60 14.49
C ALA A 89 -9.72 -7.32 12.99
N LEU A 90 -8.86 -6.48 12.44
CA LEU A 90 -8.74 -6.27 11.00
C LEU A 90 -7.45 -6.91 10.51
N ILE A 91 -7.58 -7.82 9.56
CA ILE A 91 -6.44 -8.44 8.88
C ILE A 91 -6.30 -7.79 7.50
N CYS A 92 -5.11 -7.32 7.18
CA CYS A 92 -4.77 -6.74 5.89
C CYS A 92 -4.11 -7.80 4.99
N ASN A 93 -4.49 -7.82 3.72
CA ASN A 93 -4.03 -8.72 2.66
C ASN A 93 -4.58 -10.15 2.74
N ALA A 94 -5.13 -10.63 1.62
CA ALA A 94 -5.69 -11.96 1.48
C ALA A 94 -4.72 -13.10 1.86
N ALA A 95 -3.40 -12.91 1.67
CA ALA A 95 -2.39 -13.88 2.06
C ALA A 95 -2.45 -14.27 3.55
N ASN A 96 -3.02 -13.42 4.39
CA ASN A 96 -3.11 -13.62 5.84
C ASN A 96 -4.44 -14.28 6.27
N ALA A 97 -5.32 -14.61 5.33
CA ALA A 97 -6.62 -15.22 5.61
C ALA A 97 -6.55 -16.50 6.46
N PRO A 98 -5.58 -17.43 6.29
CA PRO A 98 -5.50 -18.62 7.14
C PRO A 98 -5.47 -18.33 8.63
N PHE A 99 -4.89 -17.19 9.03
CA PHE A 99 -4.73 -16.83 10.45
C PHE A 99 -5.98 -16.18 11.08
N ALA A 100 -6.99 -15.87 10.27
CA ALA A 100 -8.30 -15.44 10.78
C ALA A 100 -8.95 -16.51 11.69
N SER A 101 -8.74 -17.80 11.38
CA SER A 101 -9.27 -18.91 12.17
C SER A 101 -8.73 -18.92 13.61
N ILE A 102 -7.48 -18.50 13.83
CA ILE A 102 -6.87 -18.45 15.16
C ILE A 102 -7.63 -17.46 16.06
N LEU A 103 -7.90 -16.26 15.55
CA LEU A 103 -8.62 -15.21 16.29
C LEU A 103 -10.09 -15.56 16.46
N ARG A 104 -10.75 -16.08 15.41
CA ARG A 104 -12.14 -16.52 15.51
C ARG A 104 -12.34 -17.65 16.51
N GLY A 105 -11.39 -18.59 16.58
CA GLY A 105 -11.43 -19.68 17.56
C GLY A 105 -11.41 -19.21 19.02
N THR A 106 -11.01 -17.97 19.27
CA THR A 106 -11.05 -17.32 20.60
C THR A 106 -12.24 -16.38 20.78
N GLY A 107 -13.16 -16.33 19.82
CA GLY A 107 -14.33 -15.48 19.88
C GLY A 107 -14.11 -14.04 19.41
N THR A 108 -12.93 -13.69 18.91
CA THR A 108 -12.67 -12.36 18.36
C THR A 108 -13.25 -12.25 16.94
N PRO A 109 -14.21 -11.33 16.68
CA PRO A 109 -14.68 -11.05 15.33
C PRO A 109 -13.54 -10.53 14.42
N VAL A 110 -13.46 -11.08 13.21
CA VAL A 110 -12.40 -10.77 12.24
C VAL A 110 -12.97 -10.24 10.95
N ALA A 111 -12.55 -9.06 10.54
CA ALA A 111 -12.68 -8.57 9.17
C ALA A 111 -11.35 -8.74 8.44
N ILE A 112 -11.39 -9.05 7.12
CA ILE A 112 -10.20 -9.07 6.27
C ILE A 112 -10.37 -8.10 5.11
N ASN A 113 -9.39 -7.22 4.90
CA ASN A 113 -9.28 -6.42 3.69
C ASN A 113 -8.36 -7.16 2.70
N VAL A 114 -8.93 -7.60 1.57
CA VAL A 114 -8.26 -8.50 0.64
C VAL A 114 -7.29 -7.80 -0.32
N ASP A 115 -7.40 -6.46 -0.48
CA ASP A 115 -6.61 -5.70 -1.48
C ASP A 115 -6.88 -6.18 -2.92
N GLY A 116 -5.91 -5.98 -3.80
CA GLY A 116 -5.99 -6.42 -5.20
C GLY A 116 -5.66 -7.90 -5.42
N LEU A 117 -5.65 -8.29 -6.69
CA LEU A 117 -5.47 -9.67 -7.11
C LEU A 117 -3.97 -10.06 -7.13
N GLU A 118 -3.40 -10.32 -5.96
CA GLU A 118 -1.96 -10.58 -5.78
C GLU A 118 -1.45 -11.76 -6.64
N HIS A 119 -2.27 -12.80 -6.88
CA HIS A 119 -1.88 -13.94 -7.72
C HIS A 119 -1.55 -13.55 -9.17
N LYS A 120 -2.04 -12.40 -9.66
CA LYS A 120 -1.76 -11.88 -11.01
C LYS A 120 -0.40 -11.20 -11.11
N ARG A 121 0.25 -10.87 -9.99
CA ARG A 121 1.54 -10.16 -10.00
C ARG A 121 2.66 -11.02 -10.57
N LYS A 122 3.46 -10.44 -11.43
CA LYS A 122 4.57 -11.12 -12.15
C LYS A 122 5.68 -11.61 -11.21
N LYS A 123 5.81 -11.01 -10.03
CA LYS A 123 6.82 -11.39 -9.01
C LYS A 123 6.64 -12.80 -8.42
N TRP A 124 5.45 -13.40 -8.52
CA TRP A 124 5.17 -14.70 -7.93
C TRP A 124 5.42 -15.83 -8.91
N ASN A 125 6.14 -16.88 -8.45
CA ASN A 125 6.25 -18.14 -9.13
C ASN A 125 4.91 -18.94 -9.03
N TRP A 126 4.83 -20.09 -9.68
CA TRP A 126 3.61 -20.89 -9.69
C TRP A 126 3.11 -21.30 -8.28
N LEU A 127 4.04 -21.61 -7.36
CA LEU A 127 3.70 -21.98 -5.97
C LEU A 127 3.12 -20.80 -5.20
N GLY A 128 3.74 -19.63 -5.33
CA GLY A 128 3.21 -18.39 -4.74
C GLY A 128 1.83 -18.04 -5.28
N ARG A 129 1.60 -18.19 -6.57
CA ARG A 129 0.29 -17.97 -7.19
C ARG A 129 -0.77 -18.94 -6.66
N LYS A 130 -0.45 -20.22 -6.51
CA LYS A 130 -1.36 -21.22 -5.91
C LYS A 130 -1.68 -20.88 -4.46
N TYR A 131 -0.68 -20.46 -3.67
CA TYR A 131 -0.91 -20.00 -2.30
C TYR A 131 -1.89 -18.83 -2.26
N TYR A 132 -1.68 -17.79 -3.10
CA TYR A 132 -2.60 -16.64 -3.15
C TYR A 132 -4.00 -17.02 -3.59
N LEU A 133 -4.17 -17.92 -4.55
CA LEU A 133 -5.50 -18.42 -4.95
C LEU A 133 -6.21 -19.18 -3.82
N LEU A 134 -5.47 -19.98 -3.05
CA LEU A 134 -6.01 -20.61 -1.85
C LEU A 134 -6.39 -19.57 -0.79
N ALA A 135 -5.50 -18.61 -0.54
CA ALA A 135 -5.70 -17.56 0.44
C ALA A 135 -6.89 -16.64 0.08
N GLU A 136 -7.09 -16.33 -1.20
CA GLU A 136 -8.30 -15.64 -1.69
C GLU A 136 -9.58 -16.43 -1.33
N ARG A 137 -9.60 -17.73 -1.60
CA ARG A 137 -10.74 -18.58 -1.22
C ARG A 137 -10.96 -18.60 0.29
N LEU A 138 -9.88 -18.75 1.06
CA LEU A 138 -9.96 -18.76 2.52
C LEU A 138 -10.41 -17.41 3.10
N SER A 139 -10.09 -16.30 2.43
CA SER A 139 -10.56 -14.98 2.86
C SER A 139 -12.05 -14.77 2.73
N THR A 140 -12.76 -15.63 1.99
CA THR A 140 -14.23 -15.60 1.89
C THR A 140 -14.94 -16.53 2.88
N ILE A 141 -14.18 -17.35 3.63
CA ILE A 141 -14.76 -18.39 4.49
C ILE A 141 -14.35 -18.21 5.96
N LEU A 142 -13.07 -17.88 6.17
CA LEU A 142 -12.49 -17.87 7.52
C LEU A 142 -12.80 -16.61 8.34
N PRO A 143 -12.79 -15.37 7.81
CA PRO A 143 -13.17 -14.19 8.56
C PRO A 143 -14.69 -14.12 8.76
N ASN A 144 -15.17 -13.21 9.61
CA ASN A 144 -16.58 -12.89 9.74
C ASN A 144 -17.04 -11.98 8.60
N GLU A 145 -16.16 -11.12 8.12
CA GLU A 145 -16.45 -10.16 7.06
C GLU A 145 -15.27 -10.04 6.09
N THR A 146 -15.57 -10.04 4.80
CA THR A 146 -14.60 -9.75 3.73
C THR A 146 -14.81 -8.32 3.24
N VAL A 147 -13.76 -7.53 3.30
CA VAL A 147 -13.75 -6.13 2.84
C VAL A 147 -12.95 -6.03 1.55
N THR A 148 -13.55 -5.37 0.56
CA THR A 148 -12.89 -5.01 -0.70
C THR A 148 -12.80 -3.49 -0.80
N ASP A 149 -11.79 -2.98 -1.48
CA ASP A 149 -11.51 -1.54 -1.62
C ASP A 149 -11.95 -0.96 -2.97
N ALA A 150 -12.39 -1.82 -3.88
CA ALA A 150 -12.86 -1.44 -5.21
C ALA A 150 -14.01 -2.34 -5.68
N CYS A 151 -14.95 -1.78 -6.45
CA CYS A 151 -16.07 -2.54 -7.05
C CYS A 151 -15.56 -3.70 -7.93
N VAL A 152 -14.53 -3.48 -8.73
CA VAL A 152 -13.91 -4.52 -9.58
C VAL A 152 -13.43 -5.72 -8.76
N ILE A 153 -12.89 -5.49 -7.57
CA ILE A 153 -12.47 -6.57 -6.67
C ILE A 153 -13.69 -7.26 -6.07
N GLN A 154 -14.70 -6.50 -5.66
CA GLN A 154 -15.97 -7.05 -5.17
C GLN A 154 -16.62 -7.96 -6.21
N ASP A 155 -16.75 -7.50 -7.45
CA ASP A 155 -17.33 -8.25 -8.57
C ASP A 155 -16.54 -9.53 -8.86
N TYR A 156 -15.20 -9.45 -8.81
CA TYR A 156 -14.35 -10.63 -8.98
C TYR A 156 -14.58 -11.68 -7.90
N TYR A 157 -14.67 -11.29 -6.61
CA TYR A 157 -14.93 -12.21 -5.52
C TYR A 157 -16.33 -12.81 -5.62
N ALA A 158 -17.33 -12.02 -6.00
CA ALA A 158 -18.68 -12.50 -6.24
C ALA A 158 -18.74 -13.52 -7.39
N ALA A 159 -18.14 -13.18 -8.53
CA ALA A 159 -18.18 -14.05 -9.72
C ALA A 159 -17.40 -15.36 -9.54
N LYS A 160 -16.20 -15.27 -8.89
CA LYS A 160 -15.31 -16.43 -8.79
C LYS A 160 -15.62 -17.35 -7.62
N TYR A 161 -15.99 -16.79 -6.50
CA TYR A 161 -16.17 -17.53 -5.23
C TYR A 161 -17.62 -17.56 -4.74
N ASN A 162 -18.56 -16.91 -5.44
CA ASN A 162 -19.92 -16.66 -4.99
C ASN A 162 -19.97 -16.06 -3.57
N ALA A 163 -19.00 -15.18 -3.29
CA ALA A 163 -18.81 -14.61 -1.96
C ALA A 163 -19.38 -13.19 -1.89
N ARG A 164 -20.05 -12.90 -0.77
CA ARG A 164 -20.42 -11.53 -0.43
C ARG A 164 -19.23 -10.82 0.21
N SER A 165 -19.09 -9.54 -0.06
CA SER A 165 -18.10 -8.68 0.58
C SER A 165 -18.64 -7.28 0.75
N THR A 166 -18.15 -6.56 1.76
CA THR A 166 -18.45 -5.14 1.97
C THR A 166 -17.41 -4.29 1.26
N MET A 167 -17.84 -3.47 0.30
CA MET A 167 -16.96 -2.54 -0.38
C MET A 167 -16.78 -1.29 0.46
N ILE A 168 -15.52 -1.01 0.86
CA ILE A 168 -15.12 0.19 1.59
C ILE A 168 -13.95 0.82 0.86
N ALA A 169 -14.21 1.85 0.07
CA ALA A 169 -13.19 2.55 -0.70
C ALA A 169 -12.20 3.29 0.23
N TYR A 170 -10.94 3.36 -0.19
CA TYR A 170 -9.99 4.27 0.44
C TYR A 170 -10.38 5.72 0.17
N GLY A 171 -10.05 6.58 1.13
CA GLY A 171 -10.12 8.03 0.97
C GLY A 171 -8.76 8.64 0.72
N ALA A 172 -8.74 9.92 0.40
CA ALA A 172 -7.53 10.73 0.35
C ALA A 172 -7.64 11.93 1.30
N GLU A 173 -6.53 12.24 1.96
CA GLU A 173 -6.39 13.46 2.75
C GLU A 173 -5.82 14.55 1.85
N VAL A 174 -6.62 15.59 1.60
CA VAL A 174 -6.26 16.69 0.70
C VAL A 174 -6.19 18.02 1.46
N GLU A 175 -5.26 18.10 2.38
CA GLU A 175 -4.93 19.38 3.00
C GLU A 175 -3.91 20.12 2.12
N ARG A 176 -4.35 21.18 1.42
CA ARG A 176 -3.44 22.07 0.69
C ARG A 176 -2.67 22.91 1.70
N LYS A 177 -1.36 22.83 1.65
CA LYS A 177 -0.46 23.68 2.43
C LYS A 177 0.17 24.73 1.53
N PRO A 178 0.53 25.93 2.08
CA PRO A 178 1.26 26.93 1.33
C PRO A 178 2.48 26.31 0.65
N ASP A 179 2.81 26.79 -0.54
CA ASP A 179 3.93 26.28 -1.34
C ASP A 179 5.22 26.30 -0.52
N ARG A 180 5.74 25.11 -0.27
CA ARG A 180 7.07 24.98 0.30
C ARG A 180 8.09 24.91 -0.84
N PRO A 181 9.30 25.44 -0.66
CA PRO A 181 10.39 25.32 -1.64
C PRO A 181 10.88 23.87 -1.84
N VAL A 182 10.16 22.90 -1.28
CA VAL A 182 10.46 21.47 -1.29
C VAL A 182 10.61 20.91 -2.72
N VAL A 183 9.76 21.35 -3.64
CA VAL A 183 9.84 20.90 -5.05
C VAL A 183 11.16 21.29 -5.70
N ARG A 184 11.80 22.37 -5.27
CA ARG A 184 13.11 22.82 -5.77
C ARG A 184 14.24 21.81 -5.50
N ARG A 185 14.11 20.96 -4.47
CA ARG A 185 15.05 19.87 -4.19
C ARG A 185 15.27 18.96 -5.39
N TRP A 186 14.22 18.73 -6.17
CA TRP A 186 14.30 17.94 -7.41
C TRP A 186 14.41 18.80 -8.66
N ARG A 187 14.79 20.08 -8.50
CA ARG A 187 14.97 21.02 -9.61
C ARG A 187 13.72 21.16 -10.49
N VAL A 188 12.53 21.07 -9.91
CA VAL A 188 11.25 21.30 -10.58
C VAL A 188 10.56 22.53 -10.01
N GLU A 189 9.68 23.12 -10.82
CA GLU A 189 8.82 24.23 -10.46
C GLU A 189 7.38 23.75 -10.31
N PRO A 190 6.58 24.36 -9.43
CA PRO A 190 5.15 24.08 -9.33
C PRO A 190 4.46 24.14 -10.71
N ASN A 191 3.57 23.18 -10.97
CA ASN A 191 2.80 23.04 -12.20
C ASN A 191 3.64 22.90 -13.50
N ARG A 192 4.94 22.51 -13.36
CA ARG A 192 5.83 22.30 -14.51
C ARG A 192 6.47 20.91 -14.55
N TYR A 193 5.80 19.91 -13.96
CA TYR A 193 6.23 18.54 -14.04
C TYR A 193 5.08 17.55 -14.08
N VAL A 194 5.31 16.44 -14.73
CA VAL A 194 4.48 15.26 -14.72
C VAL A 194 4.94 14.38 -13.56
N LEU A 195 4.01 13.91 -12.74
CA LEU A 195 4.28 13.09 -11.57
C LEU A 195 3.85 11.64 -11.83
N TYR A 196 4.74 10.70 -11.62
CA TYR A 196 4.47 9.28 -11.58
C TYR A 196 4.90 8.73 -10.23
N VAL A 197 3.99 8.09 -9.49
CA VAL A 197 4.27 7.53 -8.16
C VAL A 197 3.90 6.06 -8.12
N SER A 198 4.88 5.19 -7.92
CA SER A 198 4.64 3.76 -7.80
C SER A 198 5.85 3.03 -7.22
N ARG A 199 5.64 1.80 -6.74
CA ARG A 199 6.76 0.86 -6.61
C ARG A 199 7.30 0.55 -8.01
N LEU A 200 8.61 0.57 -8.18
CA LEU A 200 9.23 0.31 -9.47
C LEU A 200 9.27 -1.20 -9.75
N GLU A 201 8.08 -1.76 -9.99
CA GLU A 201 7.83 -3.16 -10.39
C GLU A 201 7.31 -3.19 -11.84
N PRO A 202 7.58 -4.25 -12.61
CA PRO A 202 7.18 -4.34 -14.02
C PRO A 202 5.70 -4.08 -14.28
N GLU A 203 4.81 -4.58 -13.42
CA GLU A 203 3.35 -4.40 -13.54
C GLU A 203 2.86 -2.98 -13.31
N ASN A 204 3.72 -2.10 -12.83
CA ASN A 204 3.39 -0.68 -12.64
C ASN A 204 3.81 0.19 -13.83
N ASN A 205 4.42 -0.41 -14.87
CA ASN A 205 4.67 0.20 -16.18
C ASN A 205 5.51 1.51 -16.18
N ALA A 206 6.42 1.68 -15.21
CA ALA A 206 7.34 2.83 -15.20
C ALA A 206 8.12 2.95 -16.52
N ARG A 207 8.48 1.81 -17.13
CA ARG A 207 9.16 1.75 -18.43
C ARG A 207 8.34 2.42 -19.53
N MET A 208 7.05 2.07 -19.64
CA MET A 208 6.17 2.64 -20.65
C MET A 208 5.99 4.15 -20.44
N VAL A 209 5.86 4.61 -19.20
CA VAL A 209 5.75 6.03 -18.87
C VAL A 209 7.01 6.79 -19.30
N ILE A 210 8.19 6.26 -19.03
CA ILE A 210 9.48 6.84 -19.43
C ILE A 210 9.59 6.91 -20.96
N GLU A 211 9.31 5.80 -21.66
CA GLU A 211 9.39 5.72 -23.13
C GLU A 211 8.37 6.65 -23.81
N ALA A 212 7.17 6.76 -23.27
CA ALA A 212 6.15 7.70 -23.75
C ALA A 212 6.58 9.15 -23.53
N PHE A 213 7.08 9.49 -22.31
CA PHE A 213 7.50 10.84 -21.98
C PHE A 213 8.66 11.33 -22.85
N LYS A 214 9.61 10.47 -23.23
CA LYS A 214 10.71 10.82 -24.14
C LYS A 214 10.22 11.33 -25.51
N LYS A 215 9.05 10.88 -25.95
CA LYS A 215 8.44 11.31 -27.24
C LYS A 215 7.72 12.66 -27.12
N VAL A 216 7.44 13.11 -25.90
CA VAL A 216 6.72 14.38 -25.68
C VAL A 216 7.67 15.57 -25.85
N ARG A 217 7.33 16.49 -26.73
CA ARG A 217 8.06 17.77 -26.92
C ARG A 217 7.58 18.78 -25.86
N THR A 218 8.28 18.86 -24.75
CA THR A 218 7.95 19.76 -23.64
C THR A 218 9.19 20.16 -22.86
N ALA A 219 9.13 21.31 -22.21
CA ALA A 219 10.12 21.73 -21.22
C ALA A 219 9.84 21.17 -19.82
N TYR A 220 8.68 20.51 -19.62
CA TYR A 220 8.31 19.94 -18.34
C TYR A 220 9.22 18.76 -18.00
N ARG A 221 9.26 18.39 -16.73
CA ARG A 221 10.01 17.25 -16.23
C ARG A 221 9.09 16.09 -15.87
N LEU A 222 9.60 14.87 -15.93
CA LEU A 222 8.96 13.68 -15.38
C LEU A 222 9.64 13.34 -14.07
N LEU A 223 8.90 13.38 -12.97
CA LEU A 223 9.33 12.86 -11.68
C LEU A 223 8.84 11.42 -11.53
N VAL A 224 9.78 10.49 -11.44
CA VAL A 224 9.54 9.09 -11.14
C VAL A 224 9.80 8.88 -9.65
N VAL A 225 8.71 8.87 -8.87
CA VAL A 225 8.74 8.72 -7.41
C VAL A 225 8.48 7.28 -7.04
N GLY A 226 9.36 6.72 -6.24
CA GLY A 226 9.30 5.36 -5.73
C GLY A 226 10.56 4.57 -5.96
N ASP A 227 10.56 3.36 -5.42
CA ASP A 227 11.67 2.42 -5.48
C ASP A 227 11.12 0.98 -5.32
N ALA A 228 11.98 -0.02 -5.48
CA ALA A 228 11.73 -1.41 -5.13
C ALA A 228 13.06 -2.08 -4.78
N PRO A 229 13.47 -2.13 -3.51
CA PRO A 229 14.80 -2.60 -3.07
C PRO A 229 15.18 -4.01 -3.50
N TYR A 230 14.23 -4.80 -3.97
CA TYR A 230 14.42 -6.16 -4.50
C TYR A 230 14.41 -6.24 -6.03
N ALA A 231 14.19 -5.12 -6.74
CA ALA A 231 14.06 -5.06 -8.22
C ALA A 231 15.20 -4.25 -8.86
N HIS A 232 16.43 -4.43 -8.36
CA HIS A 232 17.61 -3.67 -8.80
C HIS A 232 17.84 -3.71 -10.32
N GLU A 233 17.70 -4.89 -10.95
CA GLU A 233 17.88 -5.05 -12.39
C GLU A 233 16.86 -4.21 -13.18
N TYR A 234 15.60 -4.26 -12.79
CA TYR A 234 14.54 -3.49 -13.43
C TYR A 234 14.76 -1.98 -13.26
N ILE A 235 15.16 -1.53 -12.07
CA ILE A 235 15.44 -0.11 -11.82
C ILE A 235 16.64 0.37 -12.63
N ASN A 236 17.66 -0.46 -12.77
CA ASN A 236 18.81 -0.14 -13.61
C ASN A 236 18.41 -0.05 -15.10
N ASP A 237 17.58 -0.95 -15.61
CA ASP A 237 17.00 -0.86 -16.97
C ASP A 237 16.21 0.45 -17.15
N LEU A 238 15.39 0.85 -16.17
CA LEU A 238 14.66 2.12 -16.22
C LEU A 238 15.60 3.34 -16.30
N LYS A 239 16.67 3.34 -15.50
CA LYS A 239 17.67 4.43 -15.51
C LYS A 239 18.45 4.49 -16.83
N GLU A 240 18.84 3.34 -17.38
CA GLU A 240 19.47 3.29 -18.71
C GLU A 240 18.56 3.81 -19.81
N ARG A 241 17.27 3.46 -19.79
CA ARG A 241 16.27 3.97 -20.74
C ARG A 241 16.07 5.49 -20.64
N ALA A 242 16.15 6.02 -19.43
CA ALA A 242 16.05 7.46 -19.19
C ALA A 242 17.34 8.20 -19.56
N ARG A 243 18.45 7.47 -19.79
CA ARG A 243 19.75 8.06 -20.09
C ARG A 243 19.68 8.98 -21.30
N GLY A 244 20.31 10.15 -21.17
CA GLY A 244 20.32 11.19 -22.19
C GLY A 244 19.15 12.16 -22.15
N ASP A 245 18.08 11.88 -21.43
CA ASP A 245 16.97 12.83 -21.20
C ASP A 245 17.02 13.42 -19.79
N ARG A 246 17.60 14.61 -19.67
CA ARG A 246 17.73 15.33 -18.39
C ARG A 246 16.41 15.77 -17.76
N ARG A 247 15.29 15.62 -18.47
CA ARG A 247 13.96 15.92 -17.95
C ARG A 247 13.42 14.83 -17.02
N ILE A 248 13.95 13.60 -17.09
CA ILE A 248 13.47 12.45 -16.30
C ILE A 248 14.29 12.37 -15.02
N ILE A 249 13.63 12.46 -13.88
CA ILE A 249 14.24 12.51 -12.55
C ILE A 249 13.69 11.38 -11.69
N PHE A 250 14.57 10.51 -11.21
CA PHE A 250 14.24 9.49 -10.20
C PHE A 250 14.50 10.07 -8.82
N THR A 251 13.48 10.07 -7.98
CA THR A 251 13.55 10.63 -6.63
C THR A 251 13.88 9.60 -5.57
N GLY A 252 13.68 8.30 -5.86
CA GLY A 252 13.57 7.27 -4.84
C GLY A 252 12.25 7.40 -4.06
N PHE A 253 12.20 6.77 -2.89
CA PHE A 253 11.05 6.94 -1.99
C PHE A 253 10.95 8.37 -1.47
N VAL A 254 9.74 8.93 -1.52
CA VAL A 254 9.40 10.22 -0.94
C VAL A 254 8.13 10.04 -0.10
N PHE A 255 8.13 10.50 1.14
CA PHE A 255 7.02 10.36 2.08
C PHE A 255 6.68 11.69 2.77
N GLY A 256 5.58 11.70 3.51
CA GLY A 256 5.19 12.79 4.38
C GLY A 256 4.91 14.10 3.62
N GLN A 257 5.42 15.20 4.15
CA GLN A 257 5.14 16.53 3.62
C GLN A 257 5.77 16.78 2.23
N ASP A 258 6.93 16.20 1.97
CA ASP A 258 7.61 16.31 0.67
C ASP A 258 6.79 15.62 -0.42
N TYR A 259 6.25 14.43 -0.13
CA TYR A 259 5.38 13.71 -1.04
C TYR A 259 4.08 14.49 -1.31
N ARG A 260 3.44 15.02 -0.26
CA ARG A 260 2.23 15.85 -0.40
C ARG A 260 2.49 17.10 -1.24
N ALA A 261 3.65 17.75 -1.07
CA ALA A 261 4.04 18.89 -1.89
C ALA A 261 4.21 18.52 -3.37
N LEU A 262 4.78 17.33 -3.66
CA LEU A 262 4.86 16.83 -5.05
C LEU A 262 3.48 16.55 -5.64
N GLN A 263 2.57 15.97 -4.88
CA GLN A 263 1.18 15.75 -5.33
C GLN A 263 0.44 17.06 -5.58
N GLN A 264 0.53 18.00 -4.64
CA GLN A 264 -0.18 19.28 -4.70
C GLN A 264 0.23 20.15 -5.89
N ASN A 265 1.48 20.07 -6.30
CA ASN A 265 2.09 20.96 -7.30
C ASN A 265 2.37 20.27 -8.65
N ALA A 266 1.88 19.06 -8.87
CA ALA A 266 2.02 18.39 -10.15
C ALA A 266 1.12 19.04 -11.20
N TYR A 267 1.64 19.15 -12.44
CA TYR A 267 0.84 19.55 -13.60
C TYR A 267 -0.11 18.42 -14.02
N CYS A 268 0.41 17.19 -14.03
CA CYS A 268 -0.33 16.00 -14.39
C CYS A 268 0.20 14.82 -13.58
N TYR A 269 -0.69 13.93 -13.19
CA TYR A 269 -0.35 12.66 -12.54
C TYR A 269 -0.58 11.50 -13.52
N VAL A 270 0.42 10.61 -13.64
CA VAL A 270 0.31 9.42 -14.48
C VAL A 270 0.13 8.19 -13.61
N HIS A 271 -0.93 7.44 -13.86
CA HIS A 271 -1.21 6.15 -13.26
C HIS A 271 -1.18 5.04 -14.31
N ALA A 272 -0.20 4.16 -14.24
CA ALA A 272 0.04 3.14 -15.25
C ALA A 272 0.05 1.70 -14.68
N THR A 273 -0.56 1.48 -13.52
CA THR A 273 -0.57 0.19 -12.85
C THR A 273 -1.65 -0.73 -13.42
N GLU A 274 -1.26 -1.96 -13.78
CA GLU A 274 -2.16 -3.00 -14.32
C GLU A 274 -2.83 -3.84 -13.24
N VAL A 275 -2.18 -4.01 -12.08
CA VAL A 275 -2.60 -4.98 -11.06
C VAL A 275 -2.72 -4.32 -9.70
N GLY A 276 -3.89 -4.37 -9.11
CA GLY A 276 -4.15 -3.87 -7.77
C GLY A 276 -5.63 -3.65 -7.52
N GLY A 277 -5.97 -3.23 -6.30
CA GLY A 277 -7.23 -2.59 -5.95
C GLY A 277 -7.12 -1.09 -6.12
N THR A 278 -7.71 -0.34 -5.21
CA THR A 278 -7.59 1.13 -5.21
C THR A 278 -6.18 1.57 -4.81
N HIS A 279 -5.60 2.46 -5.61
CA HIS A 279 -4.27 3.00 -5.35
C HIS A 279 -4.35 4.34 -4.59
N PRO A 280 -3.86 4.43 -3.33
CA PRO A 280 -3.93 5.66 -2.54
C PRO A 280 -3.32 6.87 -3.24
N ALA A 281 -2.17 6.72 -3.91
CA ALA A 281 -1.51 7.79 -4.63
C ALA A 281 -2.34 8.37 -5.78
N LEU A 282 -3.18 7.54 -6.44
CA LEU A 282 -4.12 7.99 -7.44
C LEU A 282 -5.25 8.83 -6.81
N LEU A 283 -5.82 8.34 -5.70
CA LEU A 283 -6.88 9.08 -4.99
C LEU A 283 -6.39 10.41 -4.46
N GLU A 284 -5.16 10.46 -3.95
CA GLU A 284 -4.53 11.70 -3.50
C GLU A 284 -4.33 12.68 -4.65
N ALA A 285 -3.85 12.19 -5.81
CA ALA A 285 -3.72 13.02 -7.00
C ALA A 285 -5.08 13.62 -7.45
N MET A 286 -6.12 12.81 -7.49
CA MET A 286 -7.49 13.26 -7.81
C MET A 286 -8.00 14.25 -6.75
N GLY A 287 -7.75 13.99 -5.48
CA GLY A 287 -8.14 14.86 -4.38
C GLY A 287 -7.46 16.23 -4.44
N PHE A 288 -6.18 16.28 -4.84
CA PHE A 288 -5.48 17.56 -5.09
C PHE A 288 -5.95 18.28 -6.36
N GLY A 289 -6.82 17.66 -7.17
CA GLY A 289 -7.34 18.22 -8.41
C GLY A 289 -6.35 18.15 -9.58
N ASN A 290 -5.40 17.22 -9.53
CA ASN A 290 -4.47 17.00 -10.65
C ASN A 290 -5.22 16.47 -11.89
N CYS A 291 -4.78 16.89 -13.06
CA CYS A 291 -5.11 16.17 -14.29
C CYS A 291 -4.51 14.76 -14.19
N VAL A 292 -5.33 13.72 -14.28
CA VAL A 292 -4.91 12.33 -14.15
C VAL A 292 -4.96 11.64 -15.51
N LEU A 293 -3.84 11.03 -15.89
CA LEU A 293 -3.72 10.16 -17.06
C LEU A 293 -3.61 8.71 -16.58
N THR A 294 -4.56 7.88 -16.93
CA THR A 294 -4.59 6.44 -16.61
C THR A 294 -4.41 5.58 -17.86
N LEU A 295 -3.94 4.35 -17.66
CA LEU A 295 -4.06 3.29 -18.65
C LEU A 295 -5.50 2.85 -18.79
#